data_0a245da0b376674ed529e104f35d6315
#
_entry.id   0a245da0b376674ed529e104f35d6315
#
_cell.length_a   1.000
_cell.length_b   1.000
_cell.length_c   1.000
_cell.angle_alpha   90.00
_cell.angle_beta   90.00
_cell.angle_gamma   90.00
#
_symmetry.space_group_name_H-M   'P 1'
#
loop_
_entity.id
_entity.type
_entity.pdbx_description
1 polymer ?
#
loop_
_entity_poly.entity_id
_entity_poly.type
_entity_poly.pdbx_seq_one_letter_code
_entity_poly.pdbx_strand_id
1 'polypeptide(L)'
;VFRPAQHFERLHASLAVLGIAPPHDDAGWNGIIARLLADAQPGEHSLYIHVSRGVDAGRDAAHFTGLQPTVLAMVEPVTLDRTALRRGIRAVMLEDTRWHNCHVKSTSLLGNLLLRRRALDGGAAEALLHRNGELTEGTSSNVFAVLGGELRTAPADRRILRGITRDVVIELAGACGMPLAERAPALAELAQVAELFICSSTREIVPVTELDGRPVGDGVPGP
;
A
#
# COMPACT_ATOMS: atom_id res chain seq x y z
N VAL A 1 13.89 9.88 -7.17
CA VAL A 1 12.97 8.90 -6.56
C VAL A 1 12.32 9.51 -5.33
N PHE A 2 11.02 9.35 -5.17
CA PHE A 2 10.29 9.86 -4.02
C PHE A 2 10.57 9.02 -2.76
N ARG A 3 11.06 9.66 -1.68
CA ARG A 3 11.30 9.04 -0.37
C ARG A 3 12.13 7.73 -0.42
N PRO A 4 13.28 7.67 -1.10
CA PRO A 4 14.03 6.41 -1.31
C PRO A 4 14.48 5.78 0.01
N ALA A 5 14.93 6.58 0.98
CA ALA A 5 15.40 6.08 2.28
C ALA A 5 14.31 5.27 3.01
N GLN A 6 13.08 5.77 3.07
CA GLN A 6 11.96 5.06 3.71
C GLN A 6 11.59 3.77 2.95
N HIS A 7 11.71 3.76 1.62
CA HIS A 7 11.52 2.54 0.84
C HIS A 7 12.58 1.49 1.14
N PHE A 8 13.85 1.89 1.29
CA PHE A 8 14.95 0.98 1.64
C PHE A 8 14.82 0.46 3.07
N GLU A 9 14.49 1.34 4.03
CA GLU A 9 14.22 0.92 5.42
C GLU A 9 13.15 -0.18 5.46
N ARG A 10 12.03 0.02 4.77
CA ARG A 10 10.96 -0.97 4.71
C ARG A 10 11.37 -2.25 3.98
N LEU A 11 12.18 -2.16 2.92
CA LEU A 11 12.74 -3.31 2.23
C LEU A 11 13.62 -4.13 3.19
N HIS A 12 14.56 -3.49 3.88
CA HIS A 12 15.43 -4.14 4.84
C HIS A 12 14.67 -4.78 6.00
N ALA A 13 13.63 -4.08 6.53
CA ALA A 13 12.76 -4.65 7.55
C ALA A 13 12.01 -5.91 7.05
N SER A 14 11.52 -5.89 5.81
CA SER A 14 10.85 -7.06 5.21
C SER A 14 11.82 -8.22 4.98
N LEU A 15 13.04 -7.95 4.50
CA LEU A 15 14.08 -8.95 4.32
C LEU A 15 14.49 -9.60 5.66
N ALA A 16 14.62 -8.80 6.71
CA ALA A 16 14.95 -9.27 8.05
C ALA A 16 13.90 -10.24 8.61
N VAL A 17 12.60 -9.93 8.45
CA VAL A 17 11.51 -10.85 8.85
C VAL A 17 11.58 -12.17 8.10
N LEU A 18 11.98 -12.13 6.82
CA LEU A 18 12.10 -13.31 5.98
C LEU A 18 13.43 -14.05 6.16
N GLY A 19 14.38 -13.53 6.95
CA GLY A 19 15.71 -14.09 7.10
C GLY A 19 16.51 -14.08 5.79
N ILE A 20 16.32 -13.05 4.96
CA ILE A 20 17.09 -12.84 3.73
C ILE A 20 18.14 -11.76 4.00
N ALA A 21 19.41 -12.08 3.78
CA ALA A 21 20.49 -11.09 3.92
C ALA A 21 20.30 -9.96 2.90
N PRO A 22 20.43 -8.68 3.29
CA PRO A 22 20.35 -7.57 2.34
C PRO A 22 21.44 -7.72 1.26
N PRO A 23 21.08 -7.79 -0.05
CA PRO A 23 22.09 -7.94 -1.11
C PRO A 23 22.85 -6.65 -1.38
N HIS A 24 22.31 -5.51 -0.99
CA HIS A 24 22.91 -4.18 -1.15
C HIS A 24 22.58 -3.31 0.06
N ASP A 25 23.48 -2.38 0.34
CA ASP A 25 23.23 -1.21 1.18
C ASP A 25 22.51 -0.11 0.39
N ASP A 26 22.20 1.02 1.02
CA ASP A 26 21.51 2.15 0.39
C ASP A 26 22.29 2.75 -0.78
N ALA A 27 23.63 2.75 -0.71
CA ALA A 27 24.50 3.23 -1.79
C ALA A 27 24.41 2.31 -3.01
N GLY A 28 24.44 0.99 -2.78
CA GLY A 28 24.26 -0.02 -3.83
C GLY A 28 22.91 0.08 -4.50
N TRP A 29 21.81 0.24 -3.73
CA TRP A 29 20.48 0.46 -4.26
C TRP A 29 20.40 1.73 -5.11
N ASN A 30 20.94 2.86 -4.64
CA ASN A 30 20.96 4.11 -5.39
C ASN A 30 21.76 3.96 -6.70
N GLY A 31 22.87 3.21 -6.71
CA GLY A 31 23.64 2.92 -7.90
C GLY A 31 22.85 2.10 -8.96
N ILE A 32 22.05 1.10 -8.53
CA ILE A 32 21.17 0.33 -9.40
C ILE A 32 20.09 1.24 -10.00
N ILE A 33 19.44 2.05 -9.18
CA ILE A 33 18.39 2.99 -9.60
C ILE A 33 18.94 3.99 -10.61
N ALA A 34 20.09 4.58 -10.34
CA ALA A 34 20.72 5.55 -11.25
C ALA A 34 20.98 4.95 -12.63
N ARG A 35 21.47 3.71 -12.70
CA ARG A 35 21.68 3.01 -13.99
C ARG A 35 20.38 2.74 -14.73
N LEU A 36 19.32 2.29 -14.03
CA LEU A 36 18.02 2.05 -14.66
C LEU A 36 17.38 3.33 -15.20
N LEU A 37 17.53 4.44 -14.47
CA LEU A 37 16.97 5.74 -14.87
C LEU A 37 17.77 6.41 -15.99
N ALA A 38 19.05 6.09 -16.15
CA ALA A 38 19.87 6.65 -17.23
C ALA A 38 19.36 6.29 -18.64
N ASP A 39 18.73 5.12 -18.78
CA ASP A 39 18.18 4.62 -20.03
C ASP A 39 16.66 4.86 -20.15
N ALA A 40 16.03 5.43 -19.11
CA ALA A 40 14.59 5.66 -19.11
C ALA A 40 14.22 6.89 -19.95
N GLN A 41 13.08 6.81 -20.65
CA GLN A 41 12.53 7.97 -21.37
C GLN A 41 12.11 9.07 -20.38
N PRO A 42 12.11 10.36 -20.78
CA PRO A 42 11.60 11.42 -19.93
C PRO A 42 10.16 11.17 -19.47
N GLY A 43 9.85 11.45 -18.21
CA GLY A 43 8.49 11.28 -17.66
C GLY A 43 8.46 10.71 -16.23
N GLU A 44 7.25 10.41 -15.77
CA GLU A 44 7.02 9.76 -14.49
C GLU A 44 7.25 8.25 -14.62
N HIS A 45 7.95 7.69 -13.64
CA HIS A 45 8.29 6.26 -13.64
C HIS A 45 8.00 5.61 -12.29
N SER A 46 7.55 4.37 -12.34
CA SER A 46 7.57 3.46 -11.20
C SER A 46 8.85 2.63 -11.22
N LEU A 47 9.44 2.46 -10.03
CA LEU A 47 10.57 1.59 -9.81
C LEU A 47 10.08 0.35 -9.05
N TYR A 48 10.32 -0.83 -9.61
CA TYR A 48 10.06 -2.10 -8.97
C TYR A 48 11.37 -2.77 -8.57
N ILE A 49 11.51 -3.12 -7.29
CA ILE A 49 12.62 -3.91 -6.76
C ILE A 49 12.06 -5.17 -6.13
N HIS A 50 12.59 -6.31 -6.54
CA HIS A 50 12.27 -7.62 -5.99
C HIS A 50 13.54 -8.33 -5.55
N VAL A 51 13.55 -8.81 -4.33
CA VAL A 51 14.62 -9.65 -3.78
C VAL A 51 14.03 -11.00 -3.44
N SER A 52 14.57 -12.05 -4.03
CA SER A 52 14.27 -13.42 -3.63
C SER A 52 15.40 -13.98 -2.77
N ARG A 53 15.12 -15.07 -2.06
CA ARG A 53 16.14 -15.77 -1.25
C ARG A 53 17.31 -16.29 -2.09
N GLY A 54 17.09 -16.52 -3.38
CA GLY A 54 18.08 -17.06 -4.31
C GLY A 54 17.64 -18.39 -4.90
N VAL A 55 18.59 -19.04 -5.59
CA VAL A 55 18.38 -20.33 -6.26
C VAL A 55 18.83 -21.45 -5.33
N ASP A 56 17.96 -22.41 -5.11
CA ASP A 56 18.28 -23.67 -4.41
C ASP A 56 18.40 -24.81 -5.41
N ALA A 57 19.22 -25.81 -5.07
CA ALA A 57 19.41 -27.02 -5.89
C ALA A 57 18.22 -27.97 -5.83
N GLY A 58 17.31 -27.82 -4.85
CA GLY A 58 16.19 -28.71 -4.59
C GLY A 58 14.88 -27.98 -4.35
N ARG A 59 13.85 -28.75 -3.94
CA ARG A 59 12.53 -28.25 -3.60
C ARG A 59 12.26 -28.24 -2.08
N ASP A 60 13.34 -28.25 -1.28
CA ASP A 60 13.18 -28.19 0.16
C ASP A 60 12.81 -26.75 0.61
N ALA A 61 11.54 -26.57 0.95
CA ALA A 61 11.05 -25.28 1.44
C ALA A 61 11.62 -24.89 2.80
N ALA A 62 12.29 -25.79 3.51
CA ALA A 62 12.93 -25.52 4.80
C ALA A 62 14.41 -25.11 4.67
N HIS A 63 14.94 -25.03 3.46
CA HIS A 63 16.31 -24.58 3.23
C HIS A 63 16.37 -23.05 3.26
N PHE A 64 16.88 -22.49 4.35
CA PHE A 64 16.90 -21.04 4.59
C PHE A 64 18.31 -20.44 4.63
N THR A 65 19.37 -21.25 4.61
CA THR A 65 20.74 -20.78 4.84
C THR A 65 21.65 -21.01 3.63
N GLY A 66 22.69 -20.20 3.51
CA GLY A 66 23.73 -20.38 2.47
C GLY A 66 23.31 -19.98 1.04
N LEU A 67 22.09 -19.52 0.84
CA LEU A 67 21.61 -19.06 -0.45
C LEU A 67 22.04 -17.61 -0.71
N GLN A 68 22.36 -17.30 -1.97
CA GLN A 68 22.69 -15.96 -2.41
C GLN A 68 21.42 -15.27 -2.94
N PRO A 69 21.00 -14.13 -2.35
CA PRO A 69 19.80 -13.43 -2.83
C PRO A 69 19.88 -13.06 -4.31
N THR A 70 18.77 -13.20 -5.01
CA THR A 70 18.63 -12.73 -6.39
C THR A 70 17.82 -11.44 -6.42
N VAL A 71 18.31 -10.46 -7.15
CA VAL A 71 17.68 -9.13 -7.30
C VAL A 71 17.14 -8.97 -8.72
N LEU A 72 15.88 -8.55 -8.81
CA LEU A 72 15.28 -8.02 -10.03
C LEU A 72 14.91 -6.56 -9.78
N ALA A 73 15.35 -5.66 -10.64
CA ALA A 73 14.96 -4.25 -10.60
C ALA A 73 14.50 -3.79 -11.98
N MET A 74 13.38 -3.09 -12.05
CA MET A 74 12.76 -2.63 -13.28
C MET A 74 12.27 -1.20 -13.12
N VAL A 75 12.27 -0.45 -14.23
CA VAL A 75 11.67 0.88 -14.35
C VAL A 75 10.61 0.82 -15.43
N GLU A 76 9.42 1.31 -15.12
CA GLU A 76 8.30 1.35 -16.04
C GLU A 76 7.67 2.75 -16.04
N PRO A 77 7.22 3.28 -17.18
CA PRO A 77 6.48 4.53 -17.20
C PRO A 77 5.19 4.38 -16.39
N VAL A 78 4.82 5.41 -15.63
CA VAL A 78 3.57 5.45 -14.89
C VAL A 78 2.72 6.62 -15.35
N THR A 79 1.42 6.38 -15.49
CA THR A 79 0.44 7.43 -15.73
C THR A 79 -0.55 7.47 -14.59
N LEU A 80 -0.65 8.61 -13.92
CA LEU A 80 -1.64 8.82 -12.87
C LEU A 80 -3.05 8.90 -13.48
N ASP A 81 -3.98 8.14 -12.90
CA ASP A 81 -5.40 8.27 -13.26
C ASP A 81 -5.99 9.55 -12.64
N ARG A 82 -5.82 10.67 -13.35
CA ARG A 82 -6.33 11.98 -12.94
C ARG A 82 -7.85 12.01 -12.85
N THR A 83 -8.57 11.09 -13.51
CA THR A 83 -10.02 10.98 -13.40
C THR A 83 -10.41 10.41 -12.05
N ALA A 84 -9.76 9.34 -11.61
CA ALA A 84 -9.97 8.76 -10.28
C ALA A 84 -9.62 9.77 -9.16
N LEU A 85 -8.53 10.54 -9.32
CA LEU A 85 -8.16 11.60 -8.37
C LEU A 85 -9.25 12.68 -8.23
N ARG A 86 -9.90 13.06 -9.33
CA ARG A 86 -10.88 14.16 -9.35
C ARG A 86 -12.31 13.73 -9.04
N ARG A 87 -12.70 12.52 -9.42
CA ARG A 87 -14.09 12.04 -9.31
C ARG A 87 -14.28 11.07 -8.15
N GLY A 88 -13.19 10.56 -7.62
CA GLY A 88 -13.22 9.46 -6.67
C GLY A 88 -13.54 8.12 -7.33
N ILE A 89 -13.59 7.09 -6.50
CA ILE A 89 -13.84 5.71 -6.92
C ILE A 89 -14.98 5.09 -6.10
N ARG A 90 -15.55 4.03 -6.64
CA ARG A 90 -16.43 3.11 -5.91
C ARG A 90 -15.58 2.03 -5.24
N ALA A 91 -15.89 1.71 -4.00
CA ALA A 91 -15.27 0.63 -3.24
C ALA A 91 -16.32 -0.30 -2.64
N VAL A 92 -15.89 -1.51 -2.29
CA VAL A 92 -16.69 -2.47 -1.51
C VAL A 92 -15.94 -2.84 -0.24
N MET A 93 -16.67 -3.13 0.83
CA MET A 93 -16.11 -3.63 2.08
C MET A 93 -16.07 -5.15 2.05
N LEU A 94 -14.90 -5.74 2.31
CA LEU A 94 -14.73 -7.19 2.36
C LEU A 94 -14.00 -7.61 3.63
N GLU A 95 -14.30 -8.81 4.13
CA GLU A 95 -13.51 -9.40 5.20
C GLU A 95 -12.08 -9.68 4.75
N ASP A 96 -11.12 -9.29 5.57
CA ASP A 96 -9.69 -9.47 5.32
C ASP A 96 -9.28 -10.94 5.57
N THR A 97 -9.26 -11.71 4.51
CA THR A 97 -8.84 -13.12 4.50
C THR A 97 -7.36 -13.31 4.16
N ARG A 98 -6.57 -12.24 4.10
CA ARG A 98 -5.13 -12.33 3.87
C ARG A 98 -4.41 -12.92 5.09
N TRP A 99 -3.15 -13.26 4.89
CA TRP A 99 -2.30 -13.73 5.99
C TRP A 99 -2.12 -12.67 7.11
N HIS A 100 -1.55 -13.10 8.27
CA HIS A 100 -1.39 -12.21 9.43
C HIS A 100 -0.06 -11.43 9.48
N ASN A 101 0.69 -11.36 8.38
CA ASN A 101 1.95 -10.62 8.28
C ASN A 101 1.91 -9.61 7.14
N CYS A 102 0.83 -8.83 7.04
CA CYS A 102 0.65 -7.83 5.98
C CYS A 102 1.69 -6.70 6.02
N HIS A 103 2.35 -6.50 7.17
CA HIS A 103 3.47 -5.55 7.32
C HIS A 103 4.71 -5.93 6.50
N VAL A 104 4.85 -7.19 6.11
CA VAL A 104 5.92 -7.66 5.22
C VAL A 104 5.54 -7.37 3.78
N LYS A 105 6.33 -6.53 3.09
CA LYS A 105 6.13 -6.27 1.66
C LYS A 105 6.69 -7.43 0.84
N SER A 106 5.82 -8.37 0.46
CA SER A 106 6.18 -9.60 -0.25
C SER A 106 5.35 -9.80 -1.50
N THR A 107 5.72 -10.82 -2.30
CA THR A 107 4.97 -11.29 -3.47
C THR A 107 3.87 -12.29 -3.13
N SER A 108 3.65 -12.60 -1.86
CA SER A 108 2.56 -13.46 -1.38
C SER A 108 1.20 -12.75 -1.47
N LEU A 109 0.78 -12.38 -2.69
CA LEU A 109 -0.35 -11.50 -2.96
C LEU A 109 -1.63 -12.24 -3.34
N LEU A 110 -1.69 -13.58 -3.26
CA LEU A 110 -2.86 -14.32 -3.71
C LEU A 110 -4.14 -13.87 -3.00
N GLY A 111 -4.12 -13.68 -1.68
CA GLY A 111 -5.25 -13.15 -0.93
C GLY A 111 -5.69 -11.76 -1.40
N ASN A 112 -4.72 -10.86 -1.63
CA ASN A 112 -4.98 -9.52 -2.17
C ASN A 112 -5.64 -9.57 -3.55
N LEU A 113 -5.13 -10.43 -4.45
CA LEU A 113 -5.63 -10.57 -5.82
C LEU A 113 -7.05 -11.14 -5.85
N LEU A 114 -7.37 -12.13 -5.01
CA LEU A 114 -8.71 -12.69 -4.90
C LEU A 114 -9.73 -11.67 -4.39
N LEU A 115 -9.37 -10.88 -3.37
CA LEU A 115 -10.22 -9.81 -2.85
C LEU A 115 -10.39 -8.68 -3.88
N ARG A 116 -9.30 -8.30 -4.55
CA ARG A 116 -9.36 -7.33 -5.65
C ARG A 116 -10.28 -7.79 -6.78
N ARG A 117 -10.18 -9.05 -7.18
CA ARG A 117 -11.04 -9.64 -8.22
C ARG A 117 -12.51 -9.53 -7.83
N ARG A 118 -12.89 -9.85 -6.58
CA ARG A 118 -14.28 -9.70 -6.11
C ARG A 118 -14.79 -8.27 -6.24
N ALA A 119 -13.96 -7.27 -5.90
CA ALA A 119 -14.33 -5.87 -6.07
C ALA A 119 -14.59 -5.54 -7.54
N LEU A 120 -13.69 -5.94 -8.44
CA LEU A 120 -13.80 -5.67 -9.87
C LEU A 120 -15.02 -6.38 -10.49
N ASP A 121 -15.30 -7.62 -10.14
CA ASP A 121 -16.46 -8.37 -10.61
C ASP A 121 -17.77 -7.72 -10.14
N GLY A 122 -17.77 -7.05 -8.97
CA GLY A 122 -18.87 -6.22 -8.48
C GLY A 122 -18.90 -4.79 -9.04
N GLY A 123 -18.01 -4.45 -9.97
CA GLY A 123 -17.92 -3.12 -10.59
C GLY A 123 -17.30 -2.04 -9.71
N ALA A 124 -16.68 -2.41 -8.57
CA ALA A 124 -15.92 -1.48 -7.73
C ALA A 124 -14.44 -1.41 -8.14
N ALA A 125 -13.84 -0.26 -7.96
CA ALA A 125 -12.44 -0.03 -8.30
C ALA A 125 -11.45 -0.52 -7.22
N GLU A 126 -11.91 -0.74 -5.98
CA GLU A 126 -11.09 -1.20 -4.85
C GLU A 126 -11.93 -2.00 -3.86
N ALA A 127 -11.30 -2.92 -3.11
CA ALA A 127 -11.88 -3.46 -1.90
C ALA A 127 -11.18 -2.84 -0.68
N LEU A 128 -11.96 -2.30 0.23
CA LEU A 128 -11.53 -1.94 1.57
C LEU A 128 -11.72 -3.16 2.47
N LEU A 129 -10.75 -3.43 3.30
CA LEU A 129 -10.68 -4.66 4.06
C LEU A 129 -10.90 -4.39 5.55
N HIS A 130 -11.61 -5.29 6.20
CA HIS A 130 -11.79 -5.24 7.65
C HIS A 130 -11.44 -6.58 8.31
N ARG A 131 -11.01 -6.52 9.55
CA ARG A 131 -10.76 -7.68 10.39
C ARG A 131 -11.37 -7.45 11.78
N ASN A 132 -12.18 -8.39 12.24
CA ASN A 132 -12.87 -8.28 13.53
C ASN A 132 -13.69 -6.98 13.68
N GLY A 133 -14.31 -6.50 12.60
CA GLY A 133 -15.11 -5.28 12.64
C GLY A 133 -14.33 -3.96 12.57
N GLU A 134 -13.01 -4.00 12.40
CA GLU A 134 -12.14 -2.83 12.23
C GLU A 134 -11.58 -2.76 10.81
N LEU A 135 -11.60 -1.57 10.21
CA LEU A 135 -11.00 -1.28 8.91
C LEU A 135 -9.49 -1.46 9.00
N THR A 136 -8.92 -2.19 8.03
CA THR A 136 -7.47 -2.39 7.96
C THR A 136 -6.84 -1.55 6.84
N GLU A 137 -6.88 -2.01 5.61
CA GLU A 137 -6.34 -1.31 4.44
C GLU A 137 -7.09 -1.74 3.17
N GLY A 138 -6.72 -1.23 2.01
CA GLY A 138 -7.19 -1.73 0.72
C GLY A 138 -6.40 -2.96 0.26
N THR A 139 -6.76 -3.51 -0.91
CA THR A 139 -6.04 -4.67 -1.47
C THR A 139 -4.60 -4.34 -1.89
N SER A 140 -4.30 -3.07 -2.16
CA SER A 140 -2.96 -2.57 -2.53
C SER A 140 -2.73 -1.12 -2.11
N SER A 141 -3.46 -0.65 -1.11
CA SER A 141 -3.49 0.75 -0.65
C SER A 141 -3.75 0.82 0.84
N ASN A 142 -3.33 1.90 1.50
CA ASN A 142 -3.78 2.22 2.85
C ASN A 142 -5.06 3.06 2.78
N VAL A 143 -5.82 3.07 3.87
CA VAL A 143 -7.12 3.75 3.96
C VAL A 143 -7.09 4.79 5.06
N PHE A 144 -7.71 5.93 4.79
CA PHE A 144 -7.97 6.99 5.73
C PHE A 144 -9.45 7.34 5.73
N ALA A 145 -9.98 7.71 6.88
CA ALA A 145 -11.36 8.14 7.10
C ALA A 145 -11.40 9.43 7.90
N VAL A 146 -12.23 10.39 7.50
CA VAL A 146 -12.52 11.59 8.29
C VAL A 146 -13.81 11.33 9.09
N LEU A 147 -13.66 11.31 10.41
CA LEU A 147 -14.73 11.02 11.36
C LEU A 147 -14.77 12.09 12.44
N GLY A 148 -15.85 12.87 12.50
CA GLY A 148 -15.99 13.92 13.50
C GLY A 148 -14.90 14.99 13.46
N GLY A 149 -14.33 15.29 12.28
CA GLY A 149 -13.24 16.23 12.08
C GLY A 149 -11.84 15.68 12.42
N GLU A 150 -11.73 14.39 12.72
CA GLU A 150 -10.47 13.68 12.97
C GLU A 150 -10.14 12.75 11.79
N LEU A 151 -8.92 12.82 11.29
CA LEU A 151 -8.39 11.87 10.30
C LEU A 151 -7.97 10.57 11.02
N ARG A 152 -8.50 9.45 10.58
CA ARG A 152 -8.21 8.13 11.16
C ARG A 152 -7.66 7.16 10.14
N THR A 153 -6.72 6.33 10.57
CA THR A 153 -6.17 5.22 9.78
C THR A 153 -5.78 4.08 10.72
N ALA A 154 -5.75 2.86 10.21
CA ALA A 154 -5.29 1.72 11.00
C ALA A 154 -3.83 1.93 11.47
N PRO A 155 -3.49 1.52 12.70
CA PRO A 155 -2.10 1.57 13.17
C PRO A 155 -1.21 0.68 12.31
N ALA A 156 0.06 1.07 12.16
CA ALA A 156 1.05 0.33 11.37
C ALA A 156 1.53 -0.93 12.13
N ASP A 157 0.64 -1.88 12.31
CA ASP A 157 0.90 -3.18 12.92
C ASP A 157 0.92 -4.32 11.86
N ARG A 158 0.83 -5.58 12.32
CA ARG A 158 0.87 -6.75 11.41
C ARG A 158 -0.32 -6.85 10.46
N ARG A 159 -1.38 -6.09 10.66
CA ARG A 159 -2.61 -6.15 9.86
C ARG A 159 -2.51 -5.37 8.55
N ILE A 160 -1.59 -4.41 8.47
CA ILE A 160 -1.43 -3.54 7.29
C ILE A 160 0.03 -3.40 6.86
N LEU A 161 0.23 -3.02 5.62
CA LEU A 161 1.54 -2.55 5.17
C LEU A 161 1.71 -1.07 5.56
N ARG A 162 2.81 -0.74 6.25
CA ARG A 162 3.19 0.66 6.47
C ARG A 162 3.58 1.29 5.13
N GLY A 163 2.60 1.98 4.49
CA GLY A 163 2.81 2.65 3.20
C GLY A 163 3.61 3.93 3.34
N ILE A 164 4.55 4.19 2.42
CA ILE A 164 5.32 5.44 2.44
C ILE A 164 4.39 6.64 2.16
N THR A 165 3.43 6.50 1.26
CA THR A 165 2.41 7.54 1.02
C THR A 165 1.52 7.74 2.25
N ARG A 166 1.20 6.66 3.01
CA ARG A 166 0.49 6.77 4.28
C ARG A 166 1.26 7.64 5.27
N ASP A 167 2.55 7.41 5.42
CA ASP A 167 3.40 8.20 6.34
C ASP A 167 3.44 9.67 5.91
N VAL A 168 3.49 9.96 4.61
CA VAL A 168 3.41 11.34 4.08
C VAL A 168 2.05 11.99 4.41
N VAL A 169 0.94 11.27 4.30
CA VAL A 169 -0.39 11.80 4.69
C VAL A 169 -0.42 12.15 6.17
N ILE A 170 0.16 11.32 7.03
CA ILE A 170 0.27 11.59 8.48
C ILE A 170 1.11 12.85 8.74
N GLU A 171 2.26 12.98 8.08
CA GLU A 171 3.12 14.17 8.17
C GLU A 171 2.37 15.43 7.74
N LEU A 172 1.65 15.37 6.62
CA LEU A 172 0.88 16.50 6.09
C LEU A 172 -0.29 16.89 7.01
N ALA A 173 -1.02 15.91 7.55
CA ALA A 173 -2.08 16.15 8.52
C ALA A 173 -1.55 16.93 9.74
N GLY A 174 -0.40 16.51 10.29
CA GLY A 174 0.27 17.23 11.37
C GLY A 174 0.70 18.63 10.97
N ALA A 175 1.27 18.83 9.79
CA ALA A 175 1.69 20.13 9.30
C ALA A 175 0.51 21.10 9.07
N CYS A 176 -0.66 20.56 8.68
CA CYS A 176 -1.89 21.33 8.50
C CYS A 176 -2.69 21.54 9.81
N GLY A 177 -2.23 20.97 10.92
CA GLY A 177 -2.96 21.02 12.19
C GLY A 177 -4.25 20.20 12.21
N MET A 178 -4.40 19.23 11.31
CA MET A 178 -5.54 18.34 11.26
C MET A 178 -5.44 17.29 12.37
N PRO A 179 -6.45 17.14 13.25
CA PRO A 179 -6.46 16.07 14.24
C PRO A 179 -6.32 14.70 13.57
N LEU A 180 -5.43 13.86 14.07
CA LEU A 180 -5.16 12.55 13.50
C LEU A 180 -5.01 11.50 14.60
N ALA A 181 -5.61 10.33 14.37
CA ALA A 181 -5.43 9.16 15.19
C ALA A 181 -5.05 7.93 14.34
N GLU A 182 -3.96 7.28 14.70
CA GLU A 182 -3.63 5.94 14.19
C GLU A 182 -4.47 4.89 14.95
N ARG A 183 -5.79 4.96 14.73
CA ARG A 183 -6.82 4.08 15.28
C ARG A 183 -7.74 3.63 14.14
N ALA A 184 -7.83 2.31 13.97
CA ALA A 184 -8.69 1.75 12.93
C ALA A 184 -10.15 2.18 13.14
N PRO A 185 -10.83 2.75 12.12
CA PRO A 185 -12.26 2.97 12.18
C PRO A 185 -13.01 1.65 12.36
N ALA A 186 -13.98 1.60 13.26
CA ALA A 186 -14.89 0.47 13.34
C ALA A 186 -15.91 0.50 12.18
N LEU A 187 -16.36 -0.65 11.70
CA LEU A 187 -17.35 -0.70 10.62
C LEU A 187 -18.64 0.05 10.97
N ALA A 188 -19.05 0.03 12.24
CA ALA A 188 -20.23 0.78 12.70
C ALA A 188 -20.05 2.30 12.59
N GLU A 189 -18.82 2.81 12.64
CA GLU A 189 -18.51 4.24 12.51
C GLU A 189 -18.57 4.72 11.04
N LEU A 190 -18.41 3.79 10.07
CA LEU A 190 -18.34 4.14 8.64
C LEU A 190 -19.62 4.76 8.09
N ALA A 191 -20.77 4.52 8.73
CA ALA A 191 -22.02 5.19 8.38
C ALA A 191 -22.00 6.72 8.64
N GLN A 192 -21.06 7.20 9.45
CA GLN A 192 -20.91 8.61 9.84
C GLN A 192 -19.64 9.24 9.26
N VAL A 193 -18.93 8.52 8.38
CA VAL A 193 -17.71 9.02 7.77
C VAL A 193 -18.03 10.19 6.83
N ALA A 194 -17.34 11.31 7.03
CA ALA A 194 -17.48 12.47 6.16
C ALA A 194 -16.69 12.27 4.86
N GLU A 195 -15.48 11.72 4.95
CA GLU A 195 -14.62 11.44 3.81
C GLU A 195 -13.90 10.11 4.01
N LEU A 196 -13.67 9.43 2.90
CA LEU A 196 -12.91 8.18 2.84
C LEU A 196 -11.97 8.26 1.65
N PHE A 197 -10.71 7.93 1.82
CA PHE A 197 -9.77 7.88 0.72
C PHE A 197 -8.73 6.77 0.91
N ILE A 198 -8.16 6.36 -0.20
CA ILE A 198 -7.03 5.43 -0.23
C ILE A 198 -5.77 6.14 -0.68
N CYS A 199 -4.62 5.62 -0.28
CA CYS A 199 -3.34 6.10 -0.79
C CYS A 199 -2.36 4.98 -1.10
N SER A 200 -1.54 5.20 -2.12
CA SER A 200 -0.45 4.29 -2.52
C SER A 200 0.60 5.03 -3.35
N SER A 201 1.77 4.44 -3.52
CA SER A 201 2.88 5.06 -4.26
C SER A 201 2.59 5.37 -5.72
N THR A 202 1.71 4.60 -6.38
CA THR A 202 1.39 4.75 -7.81
C THR A 202 0.03 5.39 -8.08
N ARG A 203 -0.76 5.64 -7.03
CA ARG A 203 -2.11 6.23 -7.15
C ARG A 203 -2.23 7.53 -6.36
N GLU A 204 -1.21 7.88 -5.59
CA GLU A 204 -1.22 9.03 -4.66
C GLU A 204 -2.39 8.93 -3.68
N ILE A 205 -3.27 9.93 -3.63
CA ILE A 205 -4.48 9.97 -2.80
C ILE A 205 -5.69 9.88 -3.73
N VAL A 206 -6.54 8.87 -3.55
CA VAL A 206 -7.75 8.67 -4.35
C VAL A 206 -8.96 8.66 -3.42
N PRO A 207 -9.91 9.61 -3.57
CA PRO A 207 -11.14 9.62 -2.81
C PRO A 207 -12.00 8.38 -3.08
N VAL A 208 -12.66 7.87 -2.04
CA VAL A 208 -13.71 6.85 -2.14
C VAL A 208 -15.04 7.56 -1.95
N THR A 209 -15.79 7.73 -3.02
CA THR A 209 -17.07 8.47 -3.02
C THR A 209 -18.29 7.58 -2.86
N GLU A 210 -18.12 6.27 -3.04
CA GLU A 210 -19.18 5.27 -2.83
C GLU A 210 -18.60 4.03 -2.15
N LEU A 211 -19.25 3.54 -1.10
CA LEU A 211 -18.91 2.31 -0.40
C LEU A 211 -20.15 1.42 -0.31
N ASP A 212 -20.05 0.17 -0.81
CA ASP A 212 -21.16 -0.80 -0.85
C ASP A 212 -22.45 -0.24 -1.46
N GLY A 213 -22.33 0.55 -2.53
CA GLY A 213 -23.47 1.17 -3.22
C GLY A 213 -24.09 2.36 -2.49
N ARG A 214 -23.46 2.86 -1.41
CA ARG A 214 -23.91 4.03 -0.67
C ARG A 214 -22.91 5.17 -0.82
N PRO A 215 -23.37 6.41 -0.93
CA PRO A 215 -22.47 7.55 -0.97
C PRO A 215 -21.66 7.65 0.35
N VAL A 216 -20.39 8.02 0.24
CA VAL A 216 -19.55 8.44 1.35
C VAL A 216 -19.70 9.96 1.48
N GLY A 217 -20.06 10.43 2.67
CA GLY A 217 -20.39 11.85 2.86
C GLY A 217 -21.44 12.29 1.83
N ASP A 218 -21.13 13.33 1.07
CA ASP A 218 -22.01 13.86 0.01
C ASP A 218 -21.86 13.12 -1.34
N GLY A 219 -21.09 12.05 -1.41
CA GLY A 219 -20.85 11.27 -2.63
C GLY A 219 -19.91 11.94 -3.64
N VAL A 220 -19.18 12.94 -3.22
CA VAL A 220 -18.16 13.65 -4.01
C VAL A 220 -16.84 13.71 -3.23
N PRO A 221 -15.70 13.91 -3.90
CA PRO A 221 -14.44 14.13 -3.21
C PRO A 221 -14.52 15.32 -2.26
N GLY A 222 -13.92 15.19 -1.07
CA GLY A 222 -13.78 16.29 -0.11
C GLY A 222 -12.78 17.38 -0.56
N PRO A 223 -12.66 18.46 0.20
CA PRO A 223 -11.80 19.61 -0.10
C PRO A 223 -10.30 19.29 -0.07
#